data_035265996ef9128b9ea652a0dcbc015e
#
_entry.id   035265996ef9128b9ea652a0dcbc015e
#
_cell.length_a   1.000
_cell.length_b   1.000
_cell.length_c   1.000
_cell.angle_alpha   90.00
_cell.angle_beta   90.00
_cell.angle_gamma   90.00
#
_symmetry.space_group_name_H-M   'P 1'
#
loop_
_entity.id
_entity.type
_entity.pdbx_description
1 polymer ?
#
loop_
_entity_poly.entity_id
_entity_poly.type
_entity_poly.pdbx_seq_one_letter_code
_entity_poly.pdbx_strand_id
1 'polypeptide(L)'
;MKSLVQKLRLLSRALVIFYLLVQTALRYAAGWCWMRLGGHSASERQTFFGACVLDLFRRLGATFIKVGQIMSTRPDLLPPYIIAALSRLQDDVGPFAFPLVQKTLEEDFGRPLGELFVEFAPVPIASASVAQVHKARLASGELVAVKVRRPDIEDLC
;
A
#
# COMPACT_ATOMS: atom_id res chain seq x y z
N MET A 1 18.74 -31.26 -3.88
CA MET A 1 19.14 -29.95 -3.33
C MET A 1 18.04 -28.88 -3.48
N LYS A 2 17.50 -28.60 -4.67
CA LYS A 2 16.42 -27.58 -4.87
C LYS A 2 15.18 -27.76 -3.99
N SER A 3 14.71 -29.02 -3.80
CA SER A 3 13.53 -29.34 -2.98
C SER A 3 13.73 -29.04 -1.47
N LEU A 4 14.93 -29.26 -0.93
CA LEU A 4 15.23 -29.00 0.48
C LEU A 4 15.27 -27.48 0.78
N VAL A 5 15.91 -26.72 -0.12
CA VAL A 5 15.97 -25.24 -0.01
C VAL A 5 14.57 -24.62 -0.09
N GLN A 6 13.70 -25.17 -0.95
CA GLN A 6 12.34 -24.73 -1.07
C GLN A 6 11.51 -25.01 0.20
N LYS A 7 11.66 -26.20 0.78
CA LYS A 7 11.02 -26.58 2.05
C LYS A 7 11.49 -25.68 3.21
N LEU A 8 12.80 -25.39 3.28
CA LEU A 8 13.34 -24.49 4.30
C LEU A 8 12.81 -23.06 4.17
N ARG A 9 12.68 -22.55 2.93
CA ARG A 9 12.07 -21.21 2.67
C ARG A 9 10.59 -21.16 3.06
N LEU A 10 9.83 -22.21 2.80
CA LEU A 10 8.41 -22.30 3.21
C LEU A 10 8.30 -22.34 4.73
N LEU A 11 9.14 -23.15 5.40
CA LEU A 11 9.15 -23.25 6.85
C LEU A 11 9.52 -21.91 7.51
N SER A 12 10.57 -21.24 7.03
CA SER A 12 10.97 -19.93 7.55
C SER A 12 9.86 -18.88 7.37
N ARG A 13 9.17 -18.86 6.24
CA ARG A 13 8.03 -17.98 5.99
C ARG A 13 6.85 -18.29 6.93
N ALA A 14 6.54 -19.58 7.15
CA ALA A 14 5.49 -19.98 8.08
C ALA A 14 5.81 -19.55 9.52
N LEU A 15 7.06 -19.69 9.96
CA LEU A 15 7.51 -19.22 11.27
C LEU A 15 7.41 -17.71 11.43
N VAL A 16 7.77 -16.93 10.40
CA VAL A 16 7.62 -15.47 10.42
C VAL A 16 6.13 -15.08 10.50
N ILE A 17 5.27 -15.71 9.71
CA ILE A 17 3.82 -15.45 9.75
C ILE A 17 3.28 -15.78 11.15
N PHE A 18 3.62 -16.95 11.70
CA PHE A 18 3.20 -17.35 13.04
C PHE A 18 3.67 -16.36 14.12
N TYR A 19 4.93 -15.95 14.07
CA TYR A 19 5.48 -14.94 14.98
C TYR A 19 4.72 -13.62 14.92
N LEU A 20 4.44 -13.11 13.72
CA LEU A 20 3.70 -11.86 13.52
C LEU A 20 2.26 -11.96 14.02
N LEU A 21 1.60 -13.11 13.83
CA LEU A 21 0.25 -13.36 14.37
C LEU A 21 0.24 -13.35 15.89
N VAL A 22 1.17 -14.07 16.53
CA VAL A 22 1.29 -14.10 17.98
C VAL A 22 1.60 -12.71 18.55
N GLN A 23 2.55 -11.99 17.95
CA GLN A 23 2.90 -10.64 18.37
C GLN A 23 1.71 -9.69 18.26
N THR A 24 0.96 -9.78 17.17
CA THR A 24 -0.24 -8.93 16.96
C THR A 24 -1.34 -9.28 17.95
N ALA A 25 -1.56 -10.55 18.23
CA ALA A 25 -2.53 -11.01 19.22
C ALA A 25 -2.18 -10.52 20.64
N LEU A 26 -0.91 -10.60 21.04
CA LEU A 26 -0.43 -10.10 22.34
C LEU A 26 -0.59 -8.57 22.45
N ARG A 27 -0.22 -7.85 21.40
CA ARG A 27 -0.39 -6.39 21.34
C ARG A 27 -1.86 -5.99 21.44
N TYR A 28 -2.73 -6.70 20.71
CA TYR A 28 -4.16 -6.47 20.78
C TYR A 28 -4.71 -6.76 22.19
N ALA A 29 -4.35 -7.89 22.79
CA ALA A 29 -4.81 -8.28 24.12
C ALA A 29 -4.38 -7.25 25.18
N ALA A 30 -3.12 -6.83 25.16
CA ALA A 30 -2.59 -5.81 26.09
C ALA A 30 -3.29 -4.45 25.89
N GLY A 31 -3.43 -3.98 24.65
CA GLY A 31 -4.11 -2.73 24.33
C GLY A 31 -5.60 -2.77 24.69
N TRP A 32 -6.27 -3.87 24.39
CA TRP A 32 -7.68 -4.06 24.74
C TRP A 32 -7.91 -4.02 26.26
N CYS A 33 -7.05 -4.71 27.02
CA CYS A 33 -7.11 -4.70 28.48
C CYS A 33 -6.91 -3.29 29.04
N TRP A 34 -5.89 -2.57 28.55
CA TRP A 34 -5.62 -1.19 28.93
C TRP A 34 -6.78 -0.25 28.61
N MET A 35 -7.34 -0.33 27.41
CA MET A 35 -8.47 0.48 26.97
C MET A 35 -9.74 0.18 27.76
N ARG A 36 -9.95 -1.09 28.18
CA ARG A 36 -11.09 -1.48 28.99
C ARG A 36 -10.99 -0.91 30.40
N LEU A 37 -9.80 -0.91 30.99
CA LEU A 37 -9.54 -0.33 32.32
C LEU A 37 -9.62 1.20 32.28
N GLY A 38 -9.21 1.83 31.18
CA GLY A 38 -9.27 3.28 30.96
C GLY A 38 -10.64 3.84 30.56
N GLY A 39 -11.69 3.00 30.50
CA GLY A 39 -13.05 3.46 30.20
C GLY A 39 -13.28 3.88 28.74
N HIS A 40 -12.41 3.48 27.82
CA HIS A 40 -12.54 3.81 26.39
C HIS A 40 -13.81 3.22 25.76
N SER A 41 -14.39 3.95 24.81
CA SER A 41 -15.60 3.58 24.10
C SER A 41 -15.44 2.31 23.25
N ALA A 42 -16.56 1.68 22.87
CA ALA A 42 -16.54 0.54 21.96
C ALA A 42 -15.96 0.92 20.59
N SER A 43 -16.23 2.14 20.10
CA SER A 43 -15.71 2.65 18.83
C SER A 43 -14.18 2.78 18.84
N GLU A 44 -13.61 3.30 19.92
CA GLU A 44 -12.14 3.41 20.05
C GLU A 44 -11.47 2.04 20.06
N ARG A 45 -12.05 1.05 20.74
CA ARG A 45 -11.55 -0.32 20.74
C ARG A 45 -11.63 -0.99 19.37
N GLN A 46 -12.71 -0.74 18.61
CA GLN A 46 -12.86 -1.20 17.24
C GLN A 46 -11.82 -0.57 16.31
N THR A 47 -11.59 0.74 16.44
CA THR A 47 -10.55 1.47 15.68
C THR A 47 -9.16 0.91 15.99
N PHE A 48 -8.85 0.65 17.25
CA PHE A 48 -7.58 0.03 17.66
C PHE A 48 -7.41 -1.38 17.07
N PHE A 49 -8.46 -2.20 17.08
CA PHE A 49 -8.41 -3.52 16.45
C PHE A 49 -8.14 -3.41 14.94
N GLY A 50 -8.85 -2.52 14.24
CA GLY A 50 -8.61 -2.23 12.83
C GLY A 50 -7.16 -1.82 12.55
N ALA A 51 -6.57 -0.97 13.41
CA ALA A 51 -5.17 -0.57 13.30
C ALA A 51 -4.20 -1.75 13.50
N CYS A 52 -4.48 -2.67 14.42
CA CYS A 52 -3.69 -3.89 14.60
C CYS A 52 -3.75 -4.80 13.36
N VAL A 53 -4.92 -4.96 12.76
CA VAL A 53 -5.11 -5.74 11.52
C VAL A 53 -4.36 -5.09 10.36
N LEU A 54 -4.46 -3.79 10.17
CA LEU A 54 -3.75 -3.04 9.15
C LEU A 54 -2.23 -3.21 9.27
N ASP A 55 -1.68 -3.04 10.48
CA ASP A 55 -0.25 -3.23 10.75
C ASP A 55 0.22 -4.66 10.44
N LEU A 56 -0.60 -5.66 10.80
CA LEU A 56 -0.32 -7.06 10.49
C LEU A 56 -0.22 -7.28 8.98
N PHE A 57 -1.18 -6.79 8.19
CA PHE A 57 -1.19 -6.96 6.74
C PHE A 57 0.04 -6.30 6.08
N ARG A 58 0.44 -5.11 6.53
CA ARG A 58 1.65 -4.42 6.07
C ARG A 58 2.91 -5.25 6.35
N ARG A 59 3.04 -5.80 7.55
CA ARG A 59 4.21 -6.59 7.98
C ARG A 59 4.29 -7.96 7.32
N LEU A 60 3.16 -8.54 6.95
CA LEU A 60 3.09 -9.79 6.18
C LEU A 60 3.52 -9.63 4.72
N GLY A 61 3.57 -8.38 4.21
CA GLY A 61 4.12 -8.03 2.90
C GLY A 61 3.10 -8.02 1.75
N ALA A 62 3.63 -7.82 0.53
CA ALA A 62 2.85 -7.45 -0.65
C ALA A 62 1.64 -8.34 -0.95
N THR A 63 1.78 -9.67 -0.81
CA THR A 63 0.67 -10.62 -1.02
C THR A 63 -0.51 -10.34 -0.09
N PHE A 64 -0.22 -10.11 1.19
CA PHE A 64 -1.27 -9.83 2.18
C PHE A 64 -1.83 -8.42 2.04
N ILE A 65 -1.02 -7.44 1.63
CA ILE A 65 -1.50 -6.11 1.26
C ILE A 65 -2.54 -6.24 0.14
N LYS A 66 -2.25 -7.01 -0.92
CA LYS A 66 -3.19 -7.24 -2.03
C LYS A 66 -4.48 -7.94 -1.59
N VAL A 67 -4.37 -8.94 -0.71
CA VAL A 67 -5.54 -9.58 -0.09
C VAL A 67 -6.36 -8.57 0.72
N GLY A 68 -5.72 -7.75 1.54
CA GLY A 68 -6.39 -6.71 2.34
C GLY A 68 -7.09 -5.66 1.47
N GLN A 69 -6.48 -5.26 0.34
CA GLN A 69 -7.09 -4.36 -0.64
C GLN A 69 -8.39 -4.95 -1.23
N ILE A 70 -8.36 -6.23 -1.63
CA ILE A 70 -9.55 -6.94 -2.13
C ILE A 70 -10.61 -7.06 -1.03
N MET A 71 -10.21 -7.41 0.20
CA MET A 71 -11.14 -7.54 1.31
C MET A 71 -11.80 -6.22 1.70
N SER A 72 -11.11 -5.08 1.54
CA SER A 72 -11.66 -3.75 1.82
C SER A 72 -12.80 -3.33 0.88
N THR A 73 -12.95 -3.99 -0.27
CA THR A 73 -14.06 -3.74 -1.22
C THR A 73 -15.27 -4.64 -0.99
N ARG A 74 -15.24 -5.49 0.04
CA ARG A 74 -16.27 -6.50 0.33
C ARG A 74 -16.97 -6.22 1.67
N PRO A 75 -17.97 -5.30 1.69
CA PRO A 75 -18.72 -4.96 2.91
C PRO A 75 -19.62 -6.08 3.42
N ASP A 76 -19.83 -7.12 2.63
CA ASP A 76 -20.55 -8.34 2.98
C ASP A 76 -19.72 -9.31 3.86
N LEU A 77 -18.39 -9.20 3.84
CA LEU A 77 -17.49 -10.13 4.55
C LEU A 77 -16.93 -9.56 5.86
N LEU A 78 -16.80 -8.25 5.98
CA LEU A 78 -16.08 -7.62 7.08
C LEU A 78 -16.87 -6.50 7.74
N PRO A 79 -16.70 -6.32 9.06
CA PRO A 79 -17.26 -5.18 9.77
C PRO A 79 -16.72 -3.83 9.23
N PRO A 80 -17.53 -2.75 9.28
CA PRO A 80 -17.16 -1.44 8.72
C PRO A 80 -15.82 -0.88 9.25
N TYR A 81 -15.50 -1.09 10.51
CA TYR A 81 -14.23 -0.61 11.10
C TYR A 81 -12.99 -1.35 10.56
N ILE A 82 -13.13 -2.62 10.14
CA ILE A 82 -12.05 -3.37 9.47
C ILE A 82 -11.90 -2.88 8.03
N ILE A 83 -13.02 -2.68 7.32
CA ILE A 83 -13.01 -2.12 5.97
C ILE A 83 -12.32 -0.76 5.96
N ALA A 84 -12.71 0.14 6.86
CA ALA A 84 -12.08 1.46 6.99
C ALA A 84 -10.56 1.39 7.28
N ALA A 85 -10.12 0.40 8.06
CA ALA A 85 -8.71 0.18 8.31
C ALA A 85 -7.98 -0.36 7.08
N LEU A 86 -8.53 -1.39 6.42
CA LEU A 86 -7.92 -2.03 5.24
C LEU A 86 -7.94 -1.15 3.99
N SER A 87 -8.92 -0.25 3.84
CA SER A 87 -8.95 0.73 2.75
C SER A 87 -7.69 1.60 2.74
N ARG A 88 -7.09 1.85 3.90
CA ARG A 88 -5.80 2.57 4.02
C ARG A 88 -4.62 1.82 3.38
N LEU A 89 -4.76 0.53 3.06
CA LEU A 89 -3.78 -0.21 2.26
C LEU A 89 -3.79 0.21 0.79
N GLN A 90 -4.89 0.82 0.31
CA GLN A 90 -4.99 1.33 -1.05
C GLN A 90 -4.25 2.67 -1.20
N ASP A 91 -4.21 3.46 -0.12
CA ASP A 91 -3.63 4.81 -0.11
C ASP A 91 -2.12 4.82 0.24
N ASP A 92 -1.58 3.71 0.75
CA ASP A 92 -0.29 3.67 1.44
C ASP A 92 0.90 3.25 0.55
N VAL A 93 0.68 3.23 -0.75
CA VAL A 93 1.80 3.12 -1.69
C VAL A 93 2.28 4.54 -1.95
N GLY A 94 3.25 5.00 -1.14
CA GLY A 94 3.87 6.30 -1.30
C GLY A 94 4.28 6.57 -2.75
N PRO A 95 4.51 7.82 -3.13
CA PRO A 95 4.96 8.15 -4.47
C PRO A 95 6.28 7.43 -4.78
N PHE A 96 6.41 6.88 -5.98
CA PHE A 96 7.69 6.39 -6.44
C PHE A 96 8.59 7.56 -6.89
N ALA A 97 9.90 7.34 -6.84
CA ALA A 97 10.88 8.40 -7.02
C ALA A 97 10.76 9.09 -8.39
N PHE A 98 10.90 10.40 -8.42
CA PHE A 98 10.79 11.20 -9.64
C PHE A 98 11.69 10.74 -10.81
N PRO A 99 12.94 10.27 -10.61
CA PRO A 99 13.74 9.72 -11.69
C PRO A 99 13.08 8.53 -12.42
N LEU A 100 12.28 7.72 -11.73
CA LEU A 100 11.52 6.63 -12.35
C LEU A 100 10.34 7.18 -13.19
N VAL A 101 9.67 8.25 -12.70
CA VAL A 101 8.63 8.96 -13.46
C VAL A 101 9.19 9.49 -14.78
N GLN A 102 10.31 10.18 -14.69
CA GLN A 102 10.98 10.75 -15.84
C GLN A 102 11.36 9.65 -16.84
N LYS A 103 12.03 8.59 -16.37
CA LYS A 103 12.43 7.45 -17.20
C LYS A 103 11.23 6.84 -17.91
N THR A 104 10.13 6.55 -17.18
CA THR A 104 8.92 5.96 -17.75
C THR A 104 8.34 6.84 -18.87
N LEU A 105 8.23 8.15 -18.65
CA LEU A 105 7.68 9.07 -19.64
C LEU A 105 8.60 9.20 -20.85
N GLU A 106 9.91 9.28 -20.66
CA GLU A 106 10.90 9.38 -21.74
C GLU A 106 10.95 8.08 -22.57
N GLU A 107 10.79 6.92 -21.95
CA GLU A 107 10.67 5.63 -22.64
C GLU A 107 9.35 5.52 -23.43
N ASP A 108 8.22 5.88 -22.82
CA ASP A 108 6.89 5.80 -23.46
C ASP A 108 6.75 6.74 -24.67
N PHE A 109 7.29 7.98 -24.57
CA PHE A 109 7.16 8.99 -25.59
C PHE A 109 8.36 9.09 -26.54
N GLY A 110 9.47 8.44 -26.23
CA GLY A 110 10.71 8.45 -27.04
C GLY A 110 11.39 9.84 -27.11
N ARG A 111 11.10 10.74 -26.17
CA ARG A 111 11.62 12.11 -26.12
C ARG A 111 11.92 12.54 -24.68
N PRO A 112 12.89 13.44 -24.47
CA PRO A 112 13.20 14.00 -23.15
C PRO A 112 11.98 14.70 -22.53
N LEU A 113 11.86 14.62 -21.21
CA LEU A 113 10.74 15.23 -20.45
C LEU A 113 10.58 16.73 -20.74
N GLY A 114 11.71 17.47 -20.90
CA GLY A 114 11.70 18.90 -21.19
C GLY A 114 11.19 19.27 -22.59
N GLU A 115 11.15 18.31 -23.53
CA GLU A 115 10.52 18.49 -24.85
C GLU A 115 9.02 18.18 -24.82
N LEU A 116 8.57 17.36 -23.87
CA LEU A 116 7.17 16.99 -23.71
C LEU A 116 6.39 18.08 -22.96
N PHE A 117 7.02 18.68 -21.94
CA PHE A 117 6.37 19.63 -21.04
C PHE A 117 7.29 20.84 -20.79
N VAL A 118 6.72 22.04 -20.83
CA VAL A 118 7.43 23.28 -20.46
C VAL A 118 7.69 23.31 -18.95
N GLU A 119 6.77 22.74 -18.18
CA GLU A 119 6.86 22.63 -16.73
C GLU A 119 6.29 21.26 -16.29
N PHE A 120 7.01 20.56 -15.41
CA PHE A 120 6.56 19.30 -14.84
C PHE A 120 6.83 19.28 -13.33
N ALA A 121 5.78 19.13 -12.53
CA ALA A 121 5.91 19.09 -11.07
C ALA A 121 6.52 17.76 -10.62
N PRO A 122 7.70 17.76 -9.94
CA PRO A 122 8.35 16.52 -9.49
C PRO A 122 7.59 15.83 -8.35
N VAL A 123 6.78 16.59 -7.60
CA VAL A 123 5.94 16.07 -6.52
C VAL A 123 4.56 15.75 -7.10
N PRO A 124 4.07 14.51 -6.96
CA PRO A 124 2.75 14.14 -7.46
C PRO A 124 1.64 14.80 -6.63
N ILE A 125 0.54 15.13 -7.28
CA ILE A 125 -0.69 15.62 -6.64
C ILE A 125 -1.54 14.49 -6.06
N ALA A 126 -1.34 13.26 -6.57
CA ALA A 126 -1.98 12.05 -6.07
C ALA A 126 -1.09 10.84 -6.36
N SER A 127 -1.12 9.85 -5.47
CA SER A 127 -0.42 8.57 -5.64
C SER A 127 -1.36 7.42 -5.26
N ALA A 128 -1.33 6.35 -6.05
CA ALA A 128 -2.10 5.14 -5.83
C ALA A 128 -1.21 3.90 -6.04
N SER A 129 -1.75 2.72 -5.73
CA SER A 129 -1.03 1.44 -5.87
C SER A 129 -0.49 1.19 -7.28
N VAL A 130 -1.18 1.66 -8.32
CA VAL A 130 -0.88 1.37 -9.73
C VAL A 130 -0.30 2.56 -10.50
N ALA A 131 -0.44 3.79 -9.99
CA ALA A 131 -0.03 5.00 -10.69
C ALA A 131 0.11 6.19 -9.75
N GLN A 132 0.80 7.22 -10.20
CA GLN A 132 0.76 8.55 -9.58
C GLN A 132 0.41 9.62 -10.62
N VAL A 133 -0.10 10.76 -10.16
CA VAL A 133 -0.55 11.86 -11.02
C VAL A 133 0.29 13.09 -10.73
N HIS A 134 0.87 13.65 -11.77
CA HIS A 134 1.66 14.87 -11.71
C HIS A 134 0.97 16.01 -12.45
N LYS A 135 1.21 17.23 -11.99
CA LYS A 135 0.80 18.44 -12.69
C LYS A 135 1.88 18.84 -13.70
N ALA A 136 1.48 19.13 -14.92
CA ALA A 136 2.40 19.57 -15.96
C ALA A 136 1.77 20.66 -16.82
N ARG A 137 2.61 21.38 -17.60
CA ARG A 137 2.21 22.39 -18.56
C ARG A 137 2.73 22.03 -19.95
N LEU A 138 1.84 21.98 -20.92
CA LEU A 138 2.18 21.76 -22.32
C LEU A 138 2.79 23.03 -22.97
N ALA A 139 3.45 22.86 -24.11
CA ALA A 139 3.96 23.98 -24.92
C ALA A 139 2.85 24.96 -25.35
N SER A 140 1.60 24.51 -25.44
CA SER A 140 0.42 25.37 -25.67
C SER A 140 0.06 26.27 -24.48
N GLY A 141 0.71 26.11 -23.31
CA GLY A 141 0.39 26.80 -22.07
C GLY A 141 -0.70 26.13 -21.23
N GLU A 142 -1.31 25.07 -21.73
CA GLU A 142 -2.37 24.32 -21.05
C GLU A 142 -1.84 23.53 -19.86
N LEU A 143 -2.55 23.59 -18.72
CA LEU A 143 -2.26 22.78 -17.54
C LEU A 143 -2.93 21.42 -17.66
N VAL A 144 -2.15 20.36 -17.50
CA VAL A 144 -2.60 18.98 -17.61
C VAL A 144 -2.24 18.17 -16.36
N ALA A 145 -3.03 17.11 -16.12
CA ALA A 145 -2.73 16.08 -15.13
C ALA A 145 -2.16 14.86 -15.86
N VAL A 146 -0.89 14.55 -15.61
CA VAL A 146 -0.19 13.41 -16.22
C VAL A 146 -0.23 12.24 -15.28
N LYS A 147 -0.94 11.17 -15.66
CA LYS A 147 -1.00 9.92 -14.93
C LYS A 147 0.13 9.00 -15.39
N VAL A 148 1.06 8.71 -14.50
CA VAL A 148 2.21 7.83 -14.76
C VAL A 148 2.01 6.51 -14.05
N ARG A 149 2.01 5.42 -14.80
CA ARG A 149 1.89 4.05 -14.27
C ARG A 149 3.18 3.67 -13.53
N ARG A 150 3.04 2.89 -12.47
CA ARG A 150 4.19 2.37 -11.72
C ARG A 150 4.93 1.34 -12.57
N PRO A 151 6.27 1.47 -12.77
CA PRO A 151 7.01 0.64 -13.72
C PRO A 151 6.99 -0.86 -13.41
N ASP A 152 6.88 -1.27 -12.14
CA ASP A 152 6.99 -2.69 -11.73
C ASP A 152 5.64 -3.44 -11.73
N ILE A 153 4.61 -2.90 -12.37
CA ILE A 153 3.27 -3.53 -12.37
C ILE A 153 3.16 -4.69 -13.35
N GLU A 154 3.95 -4.73 -14.39
CA GLU A 154 3.91 -5.81 -15.40
C GLU A 154 4.43 -7.14 -14.87
N ASP A 155 5.33 -7.12 -13.86
CA ASP A 155 5.84 -8.32 -13.18
C ASP A 155 4.88 -8.88 -12.12
N LEU A 156 3.73 -8.25 -11.89
CA LEU A 156 2.76 -8.59 -10.84
C LEU A 156 1.44 -9.21 -11.39
N CYS A 157 1.32 -9.39 -12.72
CA CYS A 157 0.15 -10.00 -13.36
C CYS A 157 0.36 -11.46 -13.77
#